data_a0f7dd8885c3df772f52d9967a708bbc
#
_entry.id   a0f7dd8885c3df772f52d9967a708bbc
#
_cell.length_a   1.000
_cell.length_b   1.000
_cell.length_c   1.000
_cell.angle_alpha   90.00
_cell.angle_beta   90.00
_cell.angle_gamma   90.00
#
_symmetry.space_group_name_H-M   'P 1'
#
loop_
_entity.id
_entity.type
_entity.pdbx_description
1 polymer ?
#
loop_
_entity_poly.entity_id
_entity_poly.type
_entity_poly.pdbx_seq_one_letter_code
_entity_poly.pdbx_strand_id
1 'polypeptide(L)'
;MRFKCTVLLAAVALLGGCGQSADKGPQESAADFVARMEVEGRELAREARAAYWVRNTYITGDTAILAAAAGERGLAFESAMVKQAKQYLGTEMDAQTSRAIELMLRGSSAPAPDDAELQAELSAILTDMEGQYGAGKYCNAQGVCRELQELEAVLAKSRDYDELLDIWQGWRQVSPPYRASYQRFVEIGNLGAQEFGYRNLAELWQGGYDMDSNSFTIESRRLWDQVKPIYDELHCYVRAKLNQTYGAKVALDAPIPAHLLGNMWSQTWDNLYDIMEPYPGVSAADVTAALQAQGWDEIKMAKTAEGFFTSLGMPALPDSFYKNSMLKKPRDRNVVCHASAWDFDDGNDPRVKQCVEINSEQFGTLHHELGHIYYYLLYKDLPSVFKGGAHDGFHEAIGDTIQLSMTPAYLQSKGLMGEITEGYEATINKQMKLALEKIAFLPFGKMIDEWRWKVFTGEIAPEDYNAGWWHLREQYQGIAAPVARTEEHFDAGAKYHVPGNTPYTRYFLSFIMQFQFHKALCDAAGHGGPLHECSIYNNKAAGEKLGNMMAMGQSKPWPDAMEAITGQRSMDGRAIIDYFAPLNSWLQEQNQGRSCGW
;
A
#
# COMPACT_ATOMS: atom_id res chain seq x y z
N MET A 1 17.55 27.79 58.44
CA MET A 1 17.91 26.51 59.07
C MET A 1 18.85 25.79 58.11
N ARG A 2 20.13 25.71 58.49
CA ARG A 2 21.19 25.06 57.71
C ARG A 2 21.31 23.61 58.18
N PHE A 3 21.10 22.63 57.32
CA PHE A 3 21.45 21.25 57.60
C PHE A 3 22.79 20.93 56.90
N LYS A 4 23.81 20.57 57.72
CA LYS A 4 25.10 20.00 57.28
C LYS A 4 24.91 18.51 57.13
N CYS A 5 25.17 17.97 55.94
CA CYS A 5 25.35 16.53 55.72
C CYS A 5 26.83 16.21 55.67
N THR A 6 27.27 15.35 56.59
CA THR A 6 28.64 14.87 56.75
C THR A 6 28.84 13.71 55.75
N VAL A 7 29.87 13.84 54.92
CA VAL A 7 30.31 12.79 53.99
C VAL A 7 31.25 11.85 54.71
N LEU A 8 30.91 10.58 54.83
CA LEU A 8 31.81 9.49 55.22
C LEU A 8 32.47 8.92 53.96
N LEU A 9 33.78 9.13 53.84
CA LEU A 9 34.60 8.43 52.83
C LEU A 9 34.93 7.02 53.36
N ALA A 10 34.46 5.99 52.67
CA ALA A 10 34.93 4.62 52.78
C ALA A 10 35.88 4.30 51.61
N ALA A 11 37.13 4.10 51.90
CA ALA A 11 38.14 3.64 50.95
C ALA A 11 37.93 2.14 50.68
N VAL A 12 37.61 1.75 49.45
CA VAL A 12 37.62 0.34 49.01
C VAL A 12 38.84 0.13 48.11
N ALA A 13 39.66 -0.82 48.49
CA ALA A 13 40.88 -1.23 47.80
C ALA A 13 40.56 -1.84 46.42
N LEU A 14 41.19 -1.31 45.37
CA LEU A 14 41.23 -1.88 44.03
C LEU A 14 42.14 -3.12 44.04
N LEU A 15 41.56 -4.30 43.93
CA LEU A 15 42.26 -5.51 43.47
C LEU A 15 41.93 -5.66 41.96
N GLY A 16 42.93 -5.42 41.13
CA GLY A 16 42.88 -5.65 39.71
C GLY A 16 42.72 -7.13 39.38
N GLY A 17 41.62 -7.47 38.79
CA GLY A 17 41.40 -8.72 38.08
C GLY A 17 41.07 -8.38 36.62
N CYS A 18 42.04 -8.57 35.70
CA CYS A 18 41.77 -8.68 34.27
C CYS A 18 40.99 -9.99 34.06
N GLY A 19 39.66 -9.91 34.21
CA GLY A 19 38.76 -10.93 33.74
C GLY A 19 38.32 -10.53 32.32
N GLN A 20 38.67 -11.34 31.32
CA GLN A 20 37.98 -11.35 30.04
C GLN A 20 36.49 -11.43 30.36
N SER A 21 35.73 -10.43 29.93
CA SER A 21 34.26 -10.52 29.88
C SER A 21 33.91 -11.64 28.91
N ALA A 22 33.71 -12.85 29.42
CA ALA A 22 32.97 -13.87 28.68
C ALA A 22 31.63 -13.24 28.30
N ASP A 23 31.36 -13.23 27.05
CA ASP A 23 30.05 -12.84 26.46
C ASP A 23 29.01 -13.72 27.18
N LYS A 24 28.33 -13.17 28.17
CA LYS A 24 27.22 -13.86 28.82
C LYS A 24 26.12 -13.86 27.81
N GLY A 25 25.85 -15.00 27.20
CA GLY A 25 24.69 -15.21 26.35
C GLY A 25 23.39 -14.66 26.99
N PRO A 26 22.29 -14.64 26.26
CA PRO A 26 21.04 -14.03 26.71
C PRO A 26 20.66 -14.52 28.10
N GLN A 27 20.17 -13.63 28.98
CA GLN A 27 19.84 -13.95 30.37
C GLN A 27 18.50 -14.69 30.51
N GLU A 28 17.69 -14.73 29.44
CA GLU A 28 16.40 -15.39 29.33
C GLU A 28 16.37 -16.29 28.10
N SER A 29 15.44 -17.24 28.02
CA SER A 29 15.25 -18.06 26.82
C SER A 29 14.65 -17.23 25.68
N ALA A 30 14.83 -17.67 24.42
CA ALA A 30 14.21 -17.02 23.27
C ALA A 30 12.67 -16.95 23.39
N ALA A 31 12.05 -18.00 23.94
CA ALA A 31 10.61 -18.05 24.16
C ALA A 31 10.16 -17.04 25.24
N ASP A 32 10.90 -16.90 26.35
CA ASP A 32 10.60 -15.91 27.39
C ASP A 32 10.78 -14.48 26.86
N PHE A 33 11.83 -14.26 26.06
CA PHE A 33 12.05 -12.98 25.38
C PHE A 33 10.87 -12.61 24.47
N VAL A 34 10.42 -13.52 23.60
CA VAL A 34 9.27 -13.32 22.72
C VAL A 34 8.02 -13.01 23.55
N ALA A 35 7.75 -13.77 24.61
CA ALA A 35 6.61 -13.56 25.49
C ALA A 35 6.64 -12.18 26.19
N ARG A 36 7.81 -11.72 26.61
CA ARG A 36 7.99 -10.39 27.21
C ARG A 36 7.76 -9.28 26.19
N MET A 37 8.33 -9.38 25.00
CA MET A 37 8.13 -8.41 23.90
C MET A 37 6.66 -8.34 23.47
N GLU A 38 5.96 -9.46 23.51
CA GLU A 38 4.52 -9.53 23.27
C GLU A 38 3.72 -8.63 24.23
N VAL A 39 4.03 -8.70 25.54
CA VAL A 39 3.32 -7.92 26.56
C VAL A 39 3.65 -6.43 26.44
N GLU A 40 4.95 -6.09 26.39
CA GLU A 40 5.42 -4.70 26.31
C GLU A 40 4.96 -4.03 25.01
N GLY A 41 5.08 -4.72 23.88
CA GLY A 41 4.67 -4.22 22.57
C GLY A 41 3.18 -3.98 22.44
N ARG A 42 2.35 -4.82 23.07
CA ARG A 42 0.88 -4.67 23.04
C ARG A 42 0.42 -3.39 23.72
N GLU A 43 0.99 -3.05 24.87
CA GLU A 43 0.65 -1.82 25.60
C GLU A 43 1.02 -0.57 24.79
N LEU A 44 2.24 -0.54 24.24
CA LEU A 44 2.72 0.56 23.39
C LEU A 44 1.91 0.69 22.10
N ALA A 45 1.60 -0.42 21.44
CA ALA A 45 0.78 -0.41 20.23
C ALA A 45 -0.63 0.13 20.48
N ARG A 46 -1.26 -0.21 21.63
CA ARG A 46 -2.57 0.31 22.01
C ARG A 46 -2.55 1.82 22.21
N GLU A 47 -1.53 2.33 22.91
CA GLU A 47 -1.34 3.77 23.10
C GLU A 47 -1.13 4.49 21.76
N ALA A 48 -0.23 3.97 20.93
CA ALA A 48 0.07 4.55 19.62
C ALA A 48 -1.17 4.58 18.72
N ARG A 49 -1.90 3.47 18.61
CA ARG A 49 -3.15 3.40 17.83
C ARG A 49 -4.17 4.44 18.31
N ALA A 50 -4.33 4.63 19.64
CA ALA A 50 -5.23 5.63 20.18
C ALA A 50 -4.79 7.06 19.84
N ALA A 51 -3.49 7.36 19.95
CA ALA A 51 -2.95 8.68 19.61
C ALA A 51 -3.11 9.00 18.12
N TYR A 52 -2.79 8.03 17.23
CA TYR A 52 -2.96 8.19 15.79
C TYR A 52 -4.44 8.28 15.39
N TRP A 53 -5.34 7.51 16.01
CA TRP A 53 -6.77 7.63 15.77
C TRP A 53 -7.28 9.02 16.10
N VAL A 54 -6.94 9.54 17.29
CA VAL A 54 -7.33 10.89 17.68
C VAL A 54 -6.75 11.93 16.74
N ARG A 55 -5.47 11.78 16.34
CA ARG A 55 -4.83 12.65 15.34
C ARG A 55 -5.57 12.64 13.99
N ASN A 56 -6.05 11.49 13.53
CA ASN A 56 -6.77 11.36 12.27
C ASN A 56 -8.23 11.83 12.33
N THR A 57 -8.88 11.69 13.49
CA THR A 57 -10.31 12.00 13.66
C THR A 57 -10.57 13.34 14.37
N TYR A 58 -9.53 14.02 14.82
CA TYR A 58 -9.56 15.35 15.43
C TYR A 58 -8.21 16.05 15.25
N ILE A 59 -8.04 16.74 14.13
CA ILE A 59 -6.76 17.33 13.73
C ILE A 59 -6.53 18.64 14.48
N THR A 60 -5.54 18.66 15.38
CA THR A 60 -5.06 19.85 16.11
C THR A 60 -3.54 19.78 16.31
N GLY A 61 -2.91 20.88 16.73
CA GLY A 61 -1.50 20.87 17.15
C GLY A 61 -1.25 19.91 18.33
N ASP A 62 -2.16 19.86 19.29
CA ASP A 62 -2.03 18.99 20.47
C ASP A 62 -2.09 17.50 20.09
N THR A 63 -3.02 17.12 19.21
CA THR A 63 -3.11 15.72 18.75
C THR A 63 -1.92 15.32 17.90
N ALA A 64 -1.27 16.24 17.18
CA ALA A 64 -0.02 15.99 16.49
C ALA A 64 1.12 15.70 17.47
N ILE A 65 1.23 16.48 18.57
CA ILE A 65 2.23 16.25 19.64
C ILE A 65 2.04 14.87 20.29
N LEU A 66 0.80 14.48 20.59
CA LEU A 66 0.49 13.17 21.18
C LEU A 66 0.87 12.03 20.26
N ALA A 67 0.55 12.12 18.96
CA ALA A 67 0.88 11.10 17.98
C ALA A 67 2.40 10.99 17.76
N ALA A 68 3.12 12.12 17.69
CA ALA A 68 4.57 12.14 17.56
C ALA A 68 5.26 11.48 18.78
N ALA A 69 4.84 11.82 20.00
CA ALA A 69 5.39 11.24 21.22
C ALA A 69 5.14 9.72 21.33
N ALA A 70 3.97 9.25 20.87
CA ALA A 70 3.67 7.82 20.84
C ALA A 70 4.51 7.10 19.77
N GLY A 71 4.70 7.72 18.60
CA GLY A 71 5.57 7.20 17.54
C GLY A 71 7.03 7.08 17.97
N GLU A 72 7.58 8.09 18.64
CA GLU A 72 8.95 8.07 19.18
C GLU A 72 9.17 6.88 20.14
N ARG A 73 8.22 6.65 21.06
CA ARG A 73 8.30 5.49 21.96
C ARG A 73 8.22 4.16 21.22
N GLY A 74 7.38 4.08 20.18
CA GLY A 74 7.30 2.89 19.32
C GLY A 74 8.61 2.57 18.61
N LEU A 75 9.24 3.57 18.01
CA LEU A 75 10.54 3.42 17.33
C LEU A 75 11.66 3.02 18.30
N ALA A 76 11.71 3.62 19.50
CA ALA A 76 12.68 3.27 20.51
C ALA A 76 12.52 1.81 21.00
N PHE A 77 11.27 1.38 21.21
CA PHE A 77 10.96 -0.01 21.56
C PHE A 77 11.39 -0.98 20.46
N GLU A 78 11.07 -0.69 19.22
CA GLU A 78 11.39 -1.53 18.07
C GLU A 78 12.91 -1.70 17.91
N SER A 79 13.68 -0.61 17.97
CA SER A 79 15.14 -0.66 17.90
C SER A 79 15.74 -1.52 19.03
N ALA A 80 15.23 -1.36 20.26
CA ALA A 80 15.65 -2.15 21.40
C ALA A 80 15.29 -3.64 21.25
N MET A 81 14.09 -3.94 20.71
CA MET A 81 13.63 -5.29 20.42
C MET A 81 14.51 -5.99 19.38
N VAL A 82 14.79 -5.33 18.25
CA VAL A 82 15.66 -5.88 17.20
C VAL A 82 17.05 -6.20 17.75
N LYS A 83 17.63 -5.29 18.53
CA LYS A 83 18.94 -5.46 19.15
C LYS A 83 19.00 -6.67 20.09
N GLN A 84 17.96 -6.89 20.89
CA GLN A 84 17.84 -8.04 21.76
C GLN A 84 17.59 -9.34 20.97
N ALA A 85 16.69 -9.31 19.98
CA ALA A 85 16.36 -10.46 19.13
C ALA A 85 17.59 -11.05 18.42
N LYS A 86 18.56 -10.23 18.03
CA LYS A 86 19.84 -10.68 17.44
C LYS A 86 20.63 -11.63 18.30
N GLN A 87 20.52 -11.53 19.62
CA GLN A 87 21.27 -12.39 20.55
C GLN A 87 20.85 -13.86 20.47
N TYR A 88 19.69 -14.14 19.84
CA TYR A 88 19.14 -15.47 19.66
C TYR A 88 19.45 -16.09 18.29
N LEU A 89 20.09 -15.35 17.38
CA LEU A 89 20.49 -15.90 16.08
C LEU A 89 21.44 -17.09 16.26
N GLY A 90 21.12 -18.21 15.61
CA GLY A 90 21.89 -19.45 15.67
C GLY A 90 21.72 -20.25 16.97
N THR A 91 20.83 -19.86 17.89
CA THR A 91 20.46 -20.68 19.04
C THR A 91 19.37 -21.69 18.67
N GLU A 92 19.34 -22.85 19.37
CA GLU A 92 18.25 -23.81 19.19
C GLU A 92 16.95 -23.28 19.81
N MET A 93 15.86 -23.30 19.03
CA MET A 93 14.52 -22.90 19.44
C MET A 93 13.46 -23.66 18.63
N ASP A 94 12.22 -23.70 19.12
CA ASP A 94 11.11 -24.25 18.36
C ASP A 94 10.76 -23.37 17.14
N ALA A 95 10.02 -23.94 16.17
CA ALA A 95 9.70 -23.28 14.92
C ALA A 95 8.87 -21.99 15.09
N GLN A 96 8.01 -21.93 16.11
CA GLN A 96 7.18 -20.75 16.37
C GLN A 96 8.02 -19.62 16.96
N THR A 97 8.89 -19.94 17.93
CA THR A 97 9.85 -18.97 18.49
C THR A 97 10.82 -18.47 17.42
N SER A 98 11.35 -19.38 16.57
CA SER A 98 12.21 -19.00 15.43
C SER A 98 11.50 -18.01 14.49
N ARG A 99 10.25 -18.30 14.12
CA ARG A 99 9.46 -17.40 13.26
C ARG A 99 9.21 -16.05 13.93
N ALA A 100 8.94 -16.02 15.22
CA ALA A 100 8.76 -14.76 15.95
C ALA A 100 10.04 -13.91 15.94
N ILE A 101 11.20 -14.52 16.20
CA ILE A 101 12.50 -13.84 16.13
C ILE A 101 12.78 -13.31 14.70
N GLU A 102 12.52 -14.11 13.66
CA GLU A 102 12.66 -13.66 12.27
C GLU A 102 11.81 -12.41 11.98
N LEU A 103 10.56 -12.39 12.42
CA LEU A 103 9.67 -11.25 12.22
C LEU A 103 10.14 -10.01 12.99
N MET A 104 10.59 -10.18 14.25
CA MET A 104 11.13 -9.10 15.04
C MET A 104 12.40 -8.49 14.43
N LEU A 105 13.24 -9.30 13.78
CA LEU A 105 14.46 -8.83 13.12
C LEU A 105 14.22 -8.03 11.83
N ARG A 106 13.03 -8.10 11.25
CA ARG A 106 12.70 -7.31 10.06
C ARG A 106 12.67 -5.81 10.36
N GLY A 107 12.27 -5.43 11.58
CA GLY A 107 12.28 -4.05 12.03
C GLY A 107 11.45 -3.11 11.16
N SER A 108 11.77 -1.83 11.22
CA SER A 108 11.08 -0.75 10.51
C SER A 108 11.66 -0.49 9.11
N SER A 109 10.88 0.19 8.26
CA SER A 109 11.33 0.65 6.94
C SER A 109 12.39 1.78 7.02
N ALA A 110 12.63 2.34 8.20
CA ALA A 110 13.64 3.37 8.46
C ALA A 110 14.45 3.02 9.72
N PRO A 111 15.32 1.99 9.66
CA PRO A 111 16.07 1.55 10.81
C PRO A 111 17.03 2.65 11.27
N ALA A 112 16.95 3.00 12.55
CA ALA A 112 17.85 3.95 13.16
C ALA A 112 19.12 3.25 13.66
N PRO A 113 20.33 3.79 13.40
CA PRO A 113 21.58 3.32 14.00
C PRO A 113 21.56 3.46 15.53
N ASP A 114 22.47 2.76 16.22
CA ASP A 114 22.62 2.87 17.69
C ASP A 114 23.14 4.25 18.14
N ASP A 115 23.75 5.04 17.25
CA ASP A 115 24.25 6.38 17.54
C ASP A 115 23.10 7.38 17.75
N ALA A 116 23.04 7.98 18.95
CA ALA A 116 21.97 8.89 19.34
C ALA A 116 21.88 10.17 18.50
N GLU A 117 23.00 10.67 17.97
CA GLU A 117 23.01 11.86 17.10
C GLU A 117 22.42 11.50 15.73
N LEU A 118 22.78 10.33 15.18
CA LEU A 118 22.20 9.83 13.92
C LEU A 118 20.72 9.47 14.07
N GLN A 119 20.28 8.93 15.21
CA GLN A 119 18.85 8.71 15.49
C GLN A 119 18.04 10.01 15.46
N ALA A 120 18.56 11.03 16.16
CA ALA A 120 17.92 12.34 16.19
C ALA A 120 17.90 13.00 14.79
N GLU A 121 19.00 12.90 14.04
CA GLU A 121 19.10 13.40 12.67
C GLU A 121 18.12 12.68 11.75
N LEU A 122 18.03 11.35 11.81
CA LEU A 122 17.09 10.56 11.01
C LEU A 122 15.63 10.97 11.28
N SER A 123 15.25 11.08 12.56
CA SER A 123 13.90 11.50 12.95
C SER A 123 13.58 12.91 12.44
N ALA A 124 14.53 13.84 12.52
CA ALA A 124 14.37 15.19 12.03
C ALA A 124 14.19 15.22 10.50
N ILE A 125 15.03 14.48 9.76
CA ILE A 125 14.97 14.37 8.29
C ILE A 125 13.61 13.81 7.83
N LEU A 126 13.15 12.70 8.43
CA LEU A 126 11.88 12.09 8.07
C LEU A 126 10.71 13.04 8.30
N THR A 127 10.69 13.69 9.47
CA THR A 127 9.65 14.66 9.83
C THR A 127 9.66 15.88 8.90
N ASP A 128 10.84 16.38 8.54
CA ASP A 128 11.02 17.56 7.67
C ASP A 128 10.56 17.25 6.24
N MET A 129 10.99 16.12 5.66
CA MET A 129 10.60 15.71 4.31
C MET A 129 9.08 15.52 4.19
N GLU A 130 8.47 14.83 5.15
CA GLU A 130 7.02 14.62 5.18
C GLU A 130 6.28 15.95 5.36
N GLY A 131 6.78 16.82 6.24
CA GLY A 131 6.22 18.15 6.48
C GLY A 131 6.28 19.05 5.25
N GLN A 132 7.40 19.10 4.55
CA GLN A 132 7.56 19.87 3.31
C GLN A 132 6.64 19.37 2.19
N TYR A 133 6.54 18.03 2.02
CA TYR A 133 5.60 17.44 1.08
C TYR A 133 4.14 17.80 1.43
N GLY A 134 3.75 17.64 2.69
CA GLY A 134 2.37 17.90 3.15
C GLY A 134 1.95 19.37 3.09
N ALA A 135 2.91 20.29 3.22
CA ALA A 135 2.69 21.73 3.06
C ALA A 135 2.78 22.23 1.61
N GLY A 136 3.08 21.32 0.67
CA GLY A 136 3.33 21.62 -0.73
C GLY A 136 2.13 22.31 -1.41
N LYS A 137 2.42 23.38 -2.15
CA LYS A 137 1.45 24.14 -2.96
C LYS A 137 2.13 24.56 -4.26
N TYR A 138 1.32 24.68 -5.29
CA TYR A 138 1.74 25.33 -6.53
C TYR A 138 0.92 26.60 -6.77
N CYS A 139 1.62 27.70 -7.05
CA CYS A 139 1.00 28.95 -7.45
C CYS A 139 1.33 29.23 -8.93
N ASN A 140 0.30 29.34 -9.75
CA ASN A 140 0.47 29.65 -11.18
C ASN A 140 0.91 31.11 -11.42
N ALA A 141 1.19 31.46 -12.66
CA ALA A 141 1.64 32.81 -13.05
C ALA A 141 0.64 33.94 -12.68
N GLN A 142 -0.63 33.62 -12.45
CA GLN A 142 -1.69 34.55 -12.02
C GLN A 142 -1.77 34.68 -10.50
N GLY A 143 -0.90 33.99 -9.74
CA GLY A 143 -0.88 34.00 -8.28
C GLY A 143 -1.98 33.13 -7.62
N VAL A 144 -2.63 32.26 -8.38
CA VAL A 144 -3.59 31.29 -7.84
C VAL A 144 -2.82 30.09 -7.30
N CYS A 145 -2.86 29.89 -6.00
CA CYS A 145 -2.20 28.79 -5.30
C CYS A 145 -3.19 27.63 -5.08
N ARG A 146 -2.75 26.40 -5.36
CA ARG A 146 -3.51 25.17 -5.19
C ARG A 146 -2.71 24.14 -4.42
N GLU A 147 -3.40 23.38 -3.58
CA GLU A 147 -2.86 22.20 -2.91
C GLU A 147 -2.94 20.97 -3.84
N LEU A 148 -2.24 19.89 -3.46
CA LEU A 148 -2.17 18.68 -4.28
C LEU A 148 -3.53 18.18 -4.76
N GLN A 149 -4.51 18.07 -3.87
CA GLN A 149 -5.85 17.55 -4.20
C GLN A 149 -6.57 18.40 -5.25
N GLU A 150 -6.40 19.73 -5.19
CA GLU A 150 -6.97 20.65 -6.19
C GLU A 150 -6.27 20.51 -7.54
N LEU A 151 -4.94 20.27 -7.53
CA LEU A 151 -4.16 20.01 -8.75
C LEU A 151 -4.55 18.66 -9.37
N GLU A 152 -4.74 17.62 -8.56
CA GLU A 152 -5.20 16.31 -9.01
C GLU A 152 -6.60 16.38 -9.63
N ALA A 153 -7.50 17.18 -9.04
CA ALA A 153 -8.84 17.39 -9.60
C ALA A 153 -8.82 18.04 -10.99
N VAL A 154 -7.83 18.90 -11.27
CA VAL A 154 -7.65 19.48 -12.62
C VAL A 154 -7.07 18.43 -13.57
N LEU A 155 -6.03 17.68 -13.16
CA LEU A 155 -5.45 16.60 -13.98
C LEU A 155 -6.49 15.53 -14.35
N ALA A 156 -7.42 15.23 -13.44
CA ALA A 156 -8.49 14.29 -13.69
C ALA A 156 -9.50 14.77 -14.77
N LYS A 157 -9.81 16.07 -14.82
CA LYS A 157 -10.92 16.61 -15.59
C LYS A 157 -10.51 17.43 -16.82
N SER A 158 -9.39 18.14 -16.74
CA SER A 158 -8.94 18.97 -17.85
C SER A 158 -8.44 18.10 -19.02
N ARG A 159 -8.60 18.63 -20.22
CA ARG A 159 -8.04 18.09 -21.45
C ARG A 159 -7.21 19.16 -22.19
N ASP A 160 -6.96 20.29 -21.55
CA ASP A 160 -6.07 21.32 -22.06
C ASP A 160 -4.60 20.94 -21.83
N TYR A 161 -3.86 20.76 -22.91
CA TYR A 161 -2.46 20.30 -22.88
C TYR A 161 -1.56 21.19 -22.04
N ASP A 162 -1.69 22.51 -22.20
CA ASP A 162 -0.79 23.48 -21.58
C ASP A 162 -1.14 23.67 -20.09
N GLU A 163 -2.44 23.61 -19.73
CA GLU A 163 -2.87 23.60 -18.32
C GLU A 163 -2.38 22.35 -17.59
N LEU A 164 -2.53 21.18 -18.21
CA LEU A 164 -2.04 19.90 -17.63
C LEU A 164 -0.52 19.94 -17.44
N LEU A 165 0.23 20.52 -18.38
CA LEU A 165 1.67 20.66 -18.31
C LEU A 165 2.09 21.60 -17.17
N ASP A 166 1.44 22.76 -17.05
CA ASP A 166 1.71 23.75 -16.00
C ASP A 166 1.54 23.15 -14.60
N ILE A 167 0.41 22.46 -14.37
CA ILE A 167 0.11 21.80 -13.09
C ILE A 167 1.09 20.67 -12.80
N TRP A 168 1.40 19.86 -13.80
CA TRP A 168 2.34 18.76 -13.66
C TRP A 168 3.74 19.23 -13.27
N GLN A 169 4.24 20.30 -13.93
CA GLN A 169 5.51 20.92 -13.59
C GLN A 169 5.46 21.61 -12.23
N GLY A 170 4.35 22.29 -11.95
CA GLY A 170 4.17 23.05 -10.73
C GLY A 170 4.27 22.21 -9.48
N TRP A 171 3.57 21.06 -9.40
CA TRP A 171 3.67 20.17 -8.26
C TRP A 171 5.09 19.62 -8.04
N ARG A 172 5.84 19.35 -9.11
CA ARG A 172 7.20 18.81 -9.02
C ARG A 172 8.24 19.78 -8.47
N GLN A 173 7.85 21.01 -8.17
CA GLN A 173 8.70 21.96 -7.45
C GLN A 173 8.74 21.71 -5.94
N VAL A 174 7.86 20.86 -5.41
CA VAL A 174 7.83 20.52 -3.97
C VAL A 174 9.06 19.74 -3.54
N SER A 175 9.62 18.91 -4.41
CA SER A 175 10.59 17.87 -4.01
C SER A 175 12.08 18.30 -4.08
N PRO A 176 12.55 19.19 -4.96
CA PRO A 176 13.96 19.58 -4.98
C PRO A 176 14.50 20.09 -3.64
N PRO A 177 13.73 20.83 -2.80
CA PRO A 177 14.25 21.31 -1.51
C PRO A 177 14.70 20.22 -0.55
N TYR A 178 14.09 19.06 -0.56
CA TYR A 178 14.46 17.96 0.34
C TYR A 178 15.24 16.81 -0.33
N ARG A 179 15.77 17.02 -1.53
CA ARG A 179 16.61 16.03 -2.22
C ARG A 179 17.86 15.66 -1.40
N ALA A 180 18.52 16.66 -0.80
CA ALA A 180 19.69 16.43 0.05
C ALA A 180 19.31 15.68 1.34
N SER A 181 18.15 15.97 1.93
CA SER A 181 17.62 15.25 3.08
C SER A 181 17.33 13.79 2.74
N TYR A 182 16.77 13.52 1.55
CA TYR A 182 16.56 12.15 1.08
C TYR A 182 17.87 11.39 0.89
N GLN A 183 18.89 11.99 0.30
CA GLN A 183 20.24 11.40 0.21
C GLN A 183 20.77 11.06 1.60
N ARG A 184 20.67 11.99 2.54
CA ARG A 184 21.14 11.77 3.92
C ARG A 184 20.34 10.68 4.64
N PHE A 185 19.02 10.60 4.41
CA PHE A 185 18.19 9.48 4.86
C PHE A 185 18.73 8.13 4.35
N VAL A 186 19.08 8.03 3.07
CA VAL A 186 19.65 6.78 2.49
C VAL A 186 20.96 6.39 3.20
N GLU A 187 21.84 7.34 3.46
CA GLU A 187 23.11 7.10 4.16
C GLU A 187 22.85 6.54 5.58
N ILE A 188 22.02 7.22 6.38
CA ILE A 188 21.73 6.83 7.77
C ILE A 188 20.93 5.52 7.81
N GLY A 189 19.92 5.37 6.94
CA GLY A 189 19.12 4.16 6.85
C GLY A 189 19.94 2.92 6.47
N ASN A 190 20.93 3.08 5.59
CA ASN A 190 21.87 2.00 5.29
C ASN A 190 22.73 1.61 6.49
N LEU A 191 23.21 2.58 7.30
CA LEU A 191 23.94 2.29 8.55
C LEU A 191 23.05 1.52 9.52
N GLY A 192 21.81 1.96 9.72
CA GLY A 192 20.85 1.25 10.57
C GLY A 192 20.54 -0.17 10.07
N ALA A 193 20.36 -0.35 8.77
CA ALA A 193 20.15 -1.66 8.16
C ALA A 193 21.38 -2.59 8.39
N GLN A 194 22.60 -2.06 8.30
CA GLN A 194 23.83 -2.80 8.59
C GLN A 194 23.91 -3.21 10.06
N GLU A 195 23.54 -2.33 10.96
CA GLU A 195 23.43 -2.68 12.37
C GLU A 195 22.36 -3.74 12.64
N PHE A 196 21.31 -3.81 11.83
CA PHE A 196 20.28 -4.87 11.88
C PHE A 196 20.73 -6.18 11.21
N GLY A 197 21.92 -6.21 10.59
CA GLY A 197 22.52 -7.41 9.99
C GLY A 197 22.26 -7.57 8.50
N TYR A 198 21.68 -6.57 7.85
CA TYR A 198 21.50 -6.50 6.41
C TYR A 198 22.64 -5.74 5.73
N ARG A 199 22.90 -5.97 4.47
CA ARG A 199 23.96 -5.24 3.73
C ARG A 199 23.59 -3.77 3.50
N ASN A 200 22.30 -3.50 3.32
CA ASN A 200 21.74 -2.18 3.04
C ASN A 200 20.22 -2.20 3.24
N LEU A 201 19.60 -1.03 3.11
CA LEU A 201 18.17 -0.84 3.29
C LEU A 201 17.32 -1.60 2.24
N ALA A 202 17.84 -1.83 1.02
CA ALA A 202 17.15 -2.62 0.01
C ALA A 202 16.99 -4.09 0.44
N GLU A 203 18.04 -4.68 0.98
CA GLU A 203 17.99 -6.06 1.48
C GLU A 203 17.02 -6.20 2.66
N LEU A 204 17.01 -5.22 3.57
CA LEU A 204 16.06 -5.19 4.69
C LEU A 204 14.62 -5.16 4.19
N TRP A 205 14.28 -4.27 3.26
CA TRP A 205 12.91 -4.16 2.72
C TRP A 205 12.47 -5.43 1.98
N GLN A 206 13.34 -5.99 1.14
CA GLN A 206 13.05 -7.22 0.39
C GLN A 206 12.93 -8.45 1.29
N GLY A 207 13.66 -8.49 2.41
CA GLY A 207 13.54 -9.54 3.42
C GLY A 207 12.14 -9.66 4.04
N GLY A 208 11.33 -8.60 3.98
CA GLY A 208 9.93 -8.61 4.40
C GLY A 208 9.03 -9.62 3.64
N TYR A 209 9.49 -10.14 2.51
CA TYR A 209 8.75 -11.08 1.68
C TYR A 209 9.19 -12.56 1.84
N ASP A 210 9.81 -12.94 2.95
CA ASP A 210 10.29 -14.30 3.22
C ASP A 210 11.19 -14.87 2.09
N MET A 211 11.96 -14.00 1.42
CA MET A 211 12.86 -14.31 0.33
C MET A 211 14.18 -13.55 0.50
N ASP A 212 15.27 -14.11 0.00
CA ASP A 212 16.48 -13.31 -0.20
C ASP A 212 16.28 -12.26 -1.31
N SER A 213 17.07 -11.18 -1.26
CA SER A 213 16.96 -10.06 -2.21
C SER A 213 17.01 -10.47 -3.69
N ASN A 214 17.87 -11.42 -4.03
CA ASN A 214 18.02 -11.85 -5.41
C ASN A 214 16.79 -12.64 -5.87
N SER A 215 16.31 -13.57 -5.06
CA SER A 215 15.08 -14.34 -5.30
C SER A 215 13.87 -13.42 -5.44
N PHE A 216 13.73 -12.41 -4.57
CA PHE A 216 12.63 -11.45 -4.64
C PHE A 216 12.68 -10.60 -5.92
N THR A 217 13.88 -10.15 -6.31
CA THR A 217 14.06 -9.38 -7.55
C THR A 217 13.69 -10.21 -8.78
N ILE A 218 14.08 -11.49 -8.83
CA ILE A 218 13.72 -12.42 -9.90
C ILE A 218 12.20 -12.63 -9.93
N GLU A 219 11.58 -12.85 -8.78
CA GLU A 219 10.13 -13.07 -8.66
C GLU A 219 9.33 -11.83 -9.11
N SER A 220 9.71 -10.64 -8.66
CA SER A 220 9.09 -9.39 -9.09
C SER A 220 9.18 -9.17 -10.61
N ARG A 221 10.33 -9.53 -11.22
CA ARG A 221 10.51 -9.48 -12.68
C ARG A 221 9.64 -10.52 -13.39
N ARG A 222 9.63 -11.75 -12.90
CA ARG A 222 8.80 -12.84 -13.46
C ARG A 222 7.32 -12.46 -13.47
N LEU A 223 6.82 -11.87 -12.40
CA LEU A 223 5.43 -11.41 -12.31
C LEU A 223 5.14 -10.29 -13.31
N TRP A 224 6.05 -9.33 -13.44
CA TRP A 224 5.91 -8.29 -14.46
C TRP A 224 5.87 -8.86 -15.88
N ASP A 225 6.77 -9.79 -16.21
CA ASP A 225 6.83 -10.40 -17.54
C ASP A 225 5.53 -11.16 -17.88
N GLN A 226 4.83 -11.70 -16.89
CA GLN A 226 3.52 -12.34 -17.10
C GLN A 226 2.43 -11.36 -17.48
N VAL A 227 2.43 -10.14 -16.90
CA VAL A 227 1.35 -9.15 -17.07
C VAL A 227 1.67 -8.09 -18.12
N LYS A 228 2.94 -7.93 -18.48
CA LYS A 228 3.39 -6.96 -19.48
C LYS A 228 2.63 -7.03 -20.83
N PRO A 229 2.32 -8.21 -21.39
CA PRO A 229 1.62 -8.27 -22.68
C PRO A 229 0.28 -7.54 -22.70
N ILE A 230 -0.55 -7.69 -21.67
CA ILE A 230 -1.83 -6.95 -21.60
C ILE A 230 -1.62 -5.46 -21.33
N TYR A 231 -0.59 -5.10 -20.58
CA TYR A 231 -0.21 -3.70 -20.40
C TYR A 231 0.20 -3.05 -21.73
N ASP A 232 1.00 -3.73 -22.54
CA ASP A 232 1.45 -3.23 -23.84
C ASP A 232 0.26 -2.96 -24.79
N GLU A 233 -0.76 -3.84 -24.79
CA GLU A 233 -1.98 -3.65 -25.56
C GLU A 233 -2.79 -2.44 -25.05
N LEU A 234 -2.93 -2.30 -23.74
CA LEU A 234 -3.62 -1.15 -23.15
C LEU A 234 -2.87 0.15 -23.45
N HIS A 235 -1.55 0.18 -23.27
CA HIS A 235 -0.70 1.33 -23.56
C HIS A 235 -0.80 1.76 -25.03
N CYS A 236 -0.78 0.81 -25.95
CA CYS A 236 -0.92 1.06 -27.39
C CYS A 236 -2.25 1.72 -27.73
N TYR A 237 -3.35 1.21 -27.19
CA TYR A 237 -4.68 1.79 -27.36
C TYR A 237 -4.78 3.20 -26.78
N VAL A 238 -4.34 3.40 -25.54
CA VAL A 238 -4.35 4.69 -24.85
C VAL A 238 -3.52 5.73 -25.63
N ARG A 239 -2.30 5.37 -26.06
CA ARG A 239 -1.45 6.25 -26.87
C ARG A 239 -2.13 6.67 -28.18
N ALA A 240 -2.79 5.75 -28.87
CA ALA A 240 -3.52 6.06 -30.09
C ALA A 240 -4.70 7.02 -29.84
N LYS A 241 -5.45 6.84 -28.77
CA LYS A 241 -6.53 7.75 -28.36
C LYS A 241 -6.01 9.14 -27.97
N LEU A 242 -4.90 9.20 -27.24
CA LEU A 242 -4.25 10.47 -26.89
C LEU A 242 -3.70 11.17 -28.14
N ASN A 243 -3.17 10.43 -29.13
CA ASN A 243 -2.79 11.02 -30.42
C ASN A 243 -4.01 11.60 -31.15
N GLN A 244 -5.16 10.94 -31.14
CA GLN A 244 -6.40 11.49 -31.71
C GLN A 244 -6.83 12.79 -31.01
N THR A 245 -6.62 12.90 -29.70
CA THR A 245 -6.98 14.08 -28.91
C THR A 245 -5.99 15.23 -29.07
N TYR A 246 -4.68 14.94 -29.04
CA TYR A 246 -3.61 15.95 -28.97
C TYR A 246 -2.76 16.06 -30.24
N GLY A 247 -3.05 15.25 -31.27
CA GLY A 247 -2.33 15.26 -32.54
C GLY A 247 -0.84 14.93 -32.37
N ALA A 248 -0.01 15.64 -33.09
CA ALA A 248 1.44 15.41 -33.13
C ALA A 248 2.15 15.62 -31.77
N LYS A 249 1.49 16.18 -30.76
CA LYS A 249 2.04 16.29 -29.40
C LYS A 249 2.19 14.91 -28.72
N VAL A 250 1.51 13.87 -29.22
CA VAL A 250 1.65 12.48 -28.78
C VAL A 250 2.02 11.62 -29.99
N ALA A 251 3.29 11.32 -30.17
CA ALA A 251 3.76 10.49 -31.28
C ALA A 251 3.31 9.03 -31.09
N LEU A 252 3.01 8.34 -32.19
CA LEU A 252 2.52 6.93 -32.16
C LEU A 252 3.61 5.88 -31.94
N ASP A 253 4.88 6.29 -32.03
CA ASP A 253 6.07 5.46 -31.93
C ASP A 253 7.04 5.91 -30.82
N ALA A 254 6.53 6.67 -29.84
CA ALA A 254 7.33 7.17 -28.73
C ALA A 254 6.58 7.00 -27.39
N PRO A 255 7.27 7.13 -26.25
CA PRO A 255 6.64 7.14 -24.93
C PRO A 255 5.56 8.22 -24.81
N ILE A 256 4.53 7.97 -24.02
CA ILE A 256 3.45 8.92 -23.75
C ILE A 256 3.96 10.04 -22.84
N PRO A 257 3.68 11.34 -23.14
CA PRO A 257 3.98 12.43 -22.20
C PRO A 257 3.22 12.28 -20.88
N ALA A 258 3.94 12.22 -19.76
CA ALA A 258 3.42 11.83 -18.46
C ALA A 258 2.24 12.69 -17.95
N HIS A 259 2.18 13.99 -18.28
CA HIS A 259 1.13 14.91 -17.83
C HIS A 259 -0.25 14.65 -18.44
N LEU A 260 -0.35 13.81 -19.47
CA LEU A 260 -1.60 13.53 -20.19
C LEU A 260 -2.39 12.34 -19.65
N LEU A 261 -1.93 11.67 -18.63
CA LEU A 261 -2.48 10.40 -18.15
C LEU A 261 -3.49 10.54 -17.00
N GLY A 262 -4.01 11.75 -16.78
CA GLY A 262 -5.13 11.97 -15.85
C GLY A 262 -4.83 11.84 -14.36
N ASN A 263 -3.56 11.59 -14.00
CA ASN A 263 -3.10 11.42 -12.63
C ASN A 263 -1.73 12.09 -12.44
N MET A 264 -1.48 12.69 -11.25
CA MET A 264 -0.26 13.46 -10.99
C MET A 264 1.02 12.65 -11.23
N TRP A 265 0.99 11.36 -10.94
CA TRP A 265 2.13 10.44 -11.11
C TRP A 265 1.98 9.50 -12.30
N SER A 266 0.89 9.62 -13.08
CA SER A 266 0.58 8.70 -14.19
C SER A 266 0.55 7.23 -13.74
N GLN A 267 0.16 7.00 -12.48
CA GLN A 267 0.14 5.66 -11.90
C GLN A 267 -1.13 4.89 -12.26
N THR A 268 -2.26 5.59 -12.41
CA THR A 268 -3.53 5.07 -12.93
C THR A 268 -4.03 6.00 -14.03
N TRP A 269 -4.90 5.49 -14.93
CA TRP A 269 -5.39 6.22 -16.10
C TRP A 269 -6.93 6.26 -16.17
N ASP A 270 -7.60 5.86 -15.13
CA ASP A 270 -9.07 5.77 -15.03
C ASP A 270 -9.79 7.11 -15.22
N ASN A 271 -9.13 8.22 -14.86
CA ASN A 271 -9.60 9.58 -15.14
C ASN A 271 -9.69 9.93 -16.64
N LEU A 272 -9.13 9.08 -17.51
CA LEU A 272 -9.24 9.25 -18.96
C LEU A 272 -10.40 8.45 -19.57
N TYR A 273 -11.23 7.79 -18.75
CA TYR A 273 -12.25 6.89 -19.26
C TYR A 273 -13.19 7.56 -20.28
N ASP A 274 -13.51 8.84 -20.11
CA ASP A 274 -14.35 9.63 -21.04
C ASP A 274 -13.82 9.64 -22.49
N ILE A 275 -12.49 9.60 -22.69
CA ILE A 275 -11.86 9.54 -24.02
C ILE A 275 -11.39 8.14 -24.39
N MET A 276 -11.40 7.21 -23.45
CA MET A 276 -10.98 5.81 -23.66
C MET A 276 -12.16 4.86 -23.82
N GLU A 277 -13.40 5.31 -23.53
CA GLU A 277 -14.60 4.47 -23.55
C GLU A 277 -14.76 3.76 -24.90
N PRO A 278 -14.82 2.39 -24.91
CA PRO A 278 -14.94 1.63 -26.14
C PRO A 278 -16.28 1.82 -26.87
N TYR A 279 -17.39 1.80 -26.13
CA TYR A 279 -18.75 1.85 -26.63
C TYR A 279 -19.56 2.97 -25.95
N PRO A 280 -19.51 4.20 -26.46
CA PRO A 280 -20.21 5.34 -25.87
C PRO A 280 -21.72 5.11 -25.69
N GLY A 281 -22.24 5.47 -24.51
CA GLY A 281 -23.66 5.35 -24.19
C GLY A 281 -24.12 3.96 -23.73
N VAL A 282 -23.22 2.99 -23.64
CA VAL A 282 -23.48 1.69 -23.00
C VAL A 282 -23.04 1.80 -21.54
N SER A 283 -23.99 1.81 -20.61
CA SER A 283 -23.73 2.07 -19.19
C SER A 283 -22.83 1.01 -18.56
N ALA A 284 -21.76 1.44 -17.91
CA ALA A 284 -21.10 0.65 -16.87
C ALA A 284 -21.99 0.66 -15.61
N ALA A 285 -21.95 -0.43 -14.82
CA ALA A 285 -22.77 -0.59 -13.62
C ALA A 285 -22.40 0.44 -12.52
N ASP A 286 -22.98 1.64 -12.58
CA ASP A 286 -22.89 2.65 -11.53
C ASP A 286 -24.22 2.68 -10.76
N VAL A 287 -24.16 2.36 -9.47
CA VAL A 287 -25.34 2.30 -8.60
C VAL A 287 -25.55 3.56 -7.78
N THR A 288 -24.79 4.64 -8.01
CA THR A 288 -24.88 5.91 -7.27
C THR A 288 -26.30 6.45 -7.22
N ALA A 289 -26.96 6.54 -8.39
CA ALA A 289 -28.33 7.04 -8.47
C ALA A 289 -29.32 6.15 -7.69
N ALA A 290 -29.14 4.84 -7.73
CA ALA A 290 -30.00 3.89 -7.01
C ALA A 290 -29.82 3.99 -5.49
N LEU A 291 -28.57 4.10 -4.99
CA LEU A 291 -28.26 4.31 -3.58
C LEU A 291 -28.93 5.59 -3.05
N GLN A 292 -28.80 6.69 -3.78
CA GLN A 292 -29.37 7.99 -3.41
C GLN A 292 -30.90 7.99 -3.47
N ALA A 293 -31.49 7.47 -4.54
CA ALA A 293 -32.95 7.43 -4.72
C ALA A 293 -33.63 6.54 -3.66
N GLN A 294 -32.96 5.48 -3.21
CA GLN A 294 -33.47 4.60 -2.14
C GLN A 294 -33.15 5.11 -0.71
N GLY A 295 -32.53 6.29 -0.59
CA GLY A 295 -32.20 6.89 0.72
C GLY A 295 -31.23 6.05 1.55
N TRP A 296 -30.23 5.45 0.91
CA TRP A 296 -29.19 4.76 1.67
C TRP A 296 -28.35 5.76 2.46
N ASP A 297 -27.83 5.31 3.58
CA ASP A 297 -26.90 6.03 4.43
C ASP A 297 -25.61 5.21 4.62
N GLU A 298 -24.63 5.82 5.27
CA GLU A 298 -23.34 5.23 5.57
C GLU A 298 -23.45 3.92 6.38
N ILE A 299 -24.43 3.82 7.26
CA ILE A 299 -24.65 2.63 8.10
C ILE A 299 -25.26 1.50 7.29
N LYS A 300 -26.21 1.80 6.42
CA LYS A 300 -26.81 0.79 5.54
C LYS A 300 -25.79 0.25 4.54
N MET A 301 -24.92 1.11 4.01
CA MET A 301 -23.81 0.70 3.15
C MET A 301 -22.85 -0.23 3.90
N ALA A 302 -22.42 0.13 5.11
CA ALA A 302 -21.53 -0.70 5.93
C ALA A 302 -22.17 -2.05 6.32
N LYS A 303 -23.45 -2.07 6.71
CA LYS A 303 -24.18 -3.32 7.02
C LYS A 303 -24.34 -4.21 5.79
N THR A 304 -24.47 -3.64 4.61
CA THR A 304 -24.54 -4.43 3.38
C THR A 304 -23.19 -5.06 3.05
N ALA A 305 -22.10 -4.31 3.25
CA ALA A 305 -20.74 -4.83 3.12
C ALA A 305 -20.46 -5.93 4.17
N GLU A 306 -20.83 -5.73 5.45
CA GLU A 306 -20.78 -6.79 6.47
C GLU A 306 -21.57 -8.05 6.01
N GLY A 307 -22.76 -7.83 5.44
CA GLY A 307 -23.61 -8.89 4.88
C GLY A 307 -22.92 -9.74 3.81
N PHE A 308 -21.93 -9.18 3.10
CA PHE A 308 -21.10 -9.95 2.18
C PHE A 308 -20.27 -11.00 2.95
N PHE A 309 -19.52 -10.59 3.94
CA PHE A 309 -18.63 -11.46 4.72
C PHE A 309 -19.40 -12.48 5.56
N THR A 310 -20.50 -12.08 6.20
CA THR A 310 -21.35 -13.02 6.94
C THR A 310 -22.01 -14.05 6.03
N SER A 311 -22.28 -13.70 4.77
CA SER A 311 -22.75 -14.64 3.76
C SER A 311 -21.73 -15.73 3.44
N LEU A 312 -20.43 -15.42 3.56
CA LEU A 312 -19.34 -16.37 3.43
C LEU A 312 -19.18 -17.31 4.64
N GLY A 313 -19.85 -17.02 5.75
CA GLY A 313 -19.76 -17.79 7.01
C GLY A 313 -18.89 -17.17 8.07
N MET A 314 -18.40 -15.95 7.84
CA MET A 314 -17.60 -15.22 8.81
C MET A 314 -18.49 -14.63 9.92
N PRO A 315 -17.93 -14.32 11.11
CA PRO A 315 -18.71 -13.78 12.23
C PRO A 315 -19.29 -12.40 11.90
N ALA A 316 -20.38 -12.03 12.60
CA ALA A 316 -20.85 -10.65 12.56
C ALA A 316 -19.84 -9.72 13.23
N LEU A 317 -19.82 -8.47 12.80
CA LEU A 317 -18.99 -7.42 13.41
C LEU A 317 -19.45 -7.17 14.86
N PRO A 318 -18.53 -6.88 15.79
CA PRO A 318 -18.89 -6.51 17.15
C PRO A 318 -19.63 -5.17 17.17
N ASP A 319 -20.51 -4.95 18.18
CA ASP A 319 -21.23 -3.69 18.34
C ASP A 319 -20.30 -2.47 18.44
N SER A 320 -19.08 -2.67 18.96
CA SER A 320 -18.02 -1.65 19.02
C SER A 320 -17.68 -1.07 17.64
N PHE A 321 -17.75 -1.88 16.57
CA PHE A 321 -17.48 -1.41 15.22
C PHE A 321 -18.37 -0.22 14.83
N TYR A 322 -19.70 -0.39 14.93
CA TYR A 322 -20.62 0.69 14.56
C TYR A 322 -20.63 1.88 15.52
N LYS A 323 -20.27 1.64 16.78
CA LYS A 323 -20.18 2.69 17.81
C LYS A 323 -18.93 3.55 17.68
N ASN A 324 -17.79 2.94 17.34
CA ASN A 324 -16.47 3.56 17.42
C ASN A 324 -15.89 3.95 16.06
N SER A 325 -16.40 3.40 14.94
CA SER A 325 -16.01 3.79 13.58
C SER A 325 -16.42 5.23 13.27
N MET A 326 -15.65 5.90 12.41
CA MET A 326 -16.00 7.20 11.85
C MET A 326 -16.43 7.00 10.38
N LEU A 327 -17.71 6.73 10.15
CA LEU A 327 -18.26 6.49 8.81
C LEU A 327 -18.84 7.76 8.16
N LYS A 328 -18.83 8.87 8.87
CA LYS A 328 -19.34 10.14 8.40
C LYS A 328 -18.41 11.28 8.75
N LYS A 329 -18.21 12.23 7.83
CA LYS A 329 -17.40 13.42 8.09
C LYS A 329 -18.05 14.27 9.21
N PRO A 330 -17.37 14.51 10.36
CA PRO A 330 -17.84 15.42 11.38
C PRO A 330 -17.97 16.86 10.84
N ARG A 331 -18.92 17.64 11.36
CA ARG A 331 -19.13 19.04 10.96
C ARG A 331 -18.34 20.05 11.80
N ASP A 332 -17.88 19.62 12.96
CA ASP A 332 -17.32 20.45 14.03
C ASP A 332 -15.80 20.41 14.12
N ARG A 333 -15.15 19.60 13.28
CA ARG A 333 -13.70 19.41 13.32
C ARG A 333 -13.12 18.94 12.00
N ASN A 334 -11.81 19.16 11.83
CA ASN A 334 -11.05 18.63 10.71
C ASN A 334 -10.64 17.17 10.98
N VAL A 335 -10.72 16.34 9.95
CA VAL A 335 -10.40 14.92 9.99
C VAL A 335 -9.69 14.49 8.69
N VAL A 336 -8.96 13.39 8.74
CA VAL A 336 -8.45 12.71 7.55
C VAL A 336 -9.57 11.84 6.98
N CYS A 337 -10.11 12.22 5.82
CA CYS A 337 -11.23 11.51 5.18
C CYS A 337 -10.84 10.24 4.41
N HIS A 338 -9.55 10.06 4.09
CA HIS A 338 -9.08 8.83 3.43
C HIS A 338 -9.47 7.60 4.26
N ALA A 339 -10.05 6.59 3.59
CA ALA A 339 -10.49 5.36 4.23
C ALA A 339 -9.32 4.63 4.88
N SER A 340 -9.58 3.97 6.00
CA SER A 340 -8.61 3.11 6.69
C SER A 340 -9.27 2.23 7.74
N ALA A 341 -8.79 1.01 7.86
CA ALA A 341 -9.19 0.04 8.88
C ALA A 341 -8.22 0.03 10.06
N TRP A 342 -8.73 -0.17 11.27
CA TRP A 342 -8.00 -0.10 12.53
C TRP A 342 -8.39 -1.24 13.46
N ASP A 343 -7.40 -1.81 14.16
CA ASP A 343 -7.62 -2.78 15.23
C ASP A 343 -7.09 -2.24 16.56
N PHE A 344 -7.98 -1.93 17.49
CA PHE A 344 -7.63 -1.31 18.79
C PHE A 344 -7.41 -2.31 19.91
N ASP A 345 -8.03 -3.48 19.86
CA ASP A 345 -8.03 -4.43 20.97
C ASP A 345 -8.11 -5.87 20.45
N ASP A 346 -7.12 -6.22 19.65
CA ASP A 346 -6.94 -7.59 19.16
C ASP A 346 -8.23 -8.19 18.59
N GLY A 347 -8.88 -7.47 17.67
CA GLY A 347 -10.14 -7.87 17.04
C GLY A 347 -11.41 -7.61 17.86
N ASN A 348 -11.32 -7.11 19.11
CA ASN A 348 -12.50 -6.79 19.93
C ASN A 348 -13.04 -5.37 19.67
N ASP A 349 -12.21 -4.47 19.19
CA ASP A 349 -12.58 -3.10 18.82
C ASP A 349 -12.01 -2.72 17.45
N PRO A 350 -12.44 -3.41 16.37
CA PRO A 350 -12.09 -3.03 15.02
C PRO A 350 -12.87 -1.78 14.61
N ARG A 351 -12.26 -0.90 13.83
CA ARG A 351 -12.87 0.36 13.38
C ARG A 351 -12.52 0.66 11.94
N VAL A 352 -13.44 1.31 11.24
CA VAL A 352 -13.17 1.96 9.95
C VAL A 352 -13.29 3.48 10.12
N LYS A 353 -12.34 4.19 9.52
CA LYS A 353 -12.39 5.64 9.36
C LYS A 353 -12.57 5.94 7.87
N GLN A 354 -13.72 6.52 7.52
CA GLN A 354 -14.04 6.89 6.13
C GLN A 354 -15.10 8.00 6.15
N CYS A 355 -14.91 9.06 5.35
CA CYS A 355 -15.96 10.05 5.13
C CYS A 355 -16.87 9.57 4.00
N VAL A 356 -17.78 8.65 4.31
CA VAL A 356 -18.61 7.99 3.31
C VAL A 356 -19.53 8.98 2.60
N GLU A 357 -19.42 9.05 1.30
CA GLU A 357 -20.39 9.66 0.39
C GLU A 357 -21.28 8.56 -0.20
N ILE A 358 -22.54 8.89 -0.48
CA ILE A 358 -23.49 7.90 -0.98
C ILE A 358 -23.32 7.77 -2.50
N ASN A 359 -22.34 6.96 -2.90
CA ASN A 359 -22.00 6.66 -4.29
C ASN A 359 -21.42 5.24 -4.45
N SER A 360 -21.29 4.79 -5.69
CA SER A 360 -20.82 3.45 -6.03
C SER A 360 -19.38 3.20 -5.61
N GLU A 361 -18.50 4.18 -5.73
CA GLU A 361 -17.10 4.12 -5.37
C GLU A 361 -16.94 3.87 -3.86
N GLN A 362 -17.56 4.72 -3.03
CA GLN A 362 -17.46 4.62 -1.57
C GLN A 362 -18.12 3.34 -1.04
N PHE A 363 -19.12 2.80 -1.75
CA PHE A 363 -19.69 1.51 -1.44
C PHE A 363 -18.70 0.37 -1.70
N GLY A 364 -17.95 0.43 -2.79
CA GLY A 364 -16.83 -0.49 -3.07
C GLY A 364 -15.72 -0.37 -2.01
N THR A 365 -15.34 0.85 -1.65
CA THR A 365 -14.33 1.12 -0.61
C THR A 365 -14.71 0.51 0.74
N LEU A 366 -16.00 0.58 1.16
CA LEU A 366 -16.46 -0.07 2.38
C LEU A 366 -16.28 -1.60 2.33
N HIS A 367 -16.51 -2.25 1.18
CA HIS A 367 -16.24 -3.68 1.04
C HIS A 367 -14.75 -3.99 1.15
N HIS A 368 -13.90 -3.14 0.61
CA HIS A 368 -12.43 -3.26 0.72
C HIS A 368 -11.98 -3.10 2.18
N GLU A 369 -12.38 -2.02 2.86
CA GLU A 369 -11.99 -1.76 4.25
C GLU A 369 -12.44 -2.89 5.20
N LEU A 370 -13.62 -3.46 4.95
CA LEU A 370 -14.06 -4.61 5.72
C LEU A 370 -13.21 -5.87 5.44
N GLY A 371 -12.55 -5.98 4.30
CA GLY A 371 -11.54 -7.02 4.05
C GLY A 371 -10.43 -6.98 5.10
N HIS A 372 -9.91 -5.79 5.41
CA HIS A 372 -8.94 -5.60 6.48
C HIS A 372 -9.51 -5.95 7.86
N ILE A 373 -10.73 -5.51 8.16
CA ILE A 373 -11.40 -5.79 9.44
C ILE A 373 -11.57 -7.29 9.65
N TYR A 374 -12.03 -8.01 8.63
CA TYR A 374 -12.21 -9.46 8.73
C TYR A 374 -10.88 -10.22 8.86
N TYR A 375 -9.80 -9.70 8.27
CA TYR A 375 -8.48 -10.26 8.52
C TYR A 375 -8.09 -10.10 10.00
N TYR A 376 -8.28 -8.90 10.60
CA TYR A 376 -8.06 -8.67 12.03
C TYR A 376 -8.85 -9.64 12.90
N LEU A 377 -10.13 -9.85 12.60
CA LEU A 377 -11.01 -10.75 13.36
C LEU A 377 -10.58 -12.21 13.28
N LEU A 378 -10.02 -12.65 12.15
CA LEU A 378 -9.69 -14.05 11.92
C LEU A 378 -8.32 -14.44 12.49
N TYR A 379 -7.36 -13.52 12.56
CA TYR A 379 -6.09 -13.81 13.22
C TYR A 379 -6.00 -13.30 14.68
N LYS A 380 -7.08 -12.79 15.25
CA LYS A 380 -7.09 -12.16 16.58
C LYS A 380 -6.53 -13.01 17.72
N ASP A 381 -6.67 -14.33 17.63
CA ASP A 381 -6.23 -15.29 18.64
C ASP A 381 -4.74 -15.68 18.53
N LEU A 382 -4.03 -15.18 17.51
CA LEU A 382 -2.59 -15.36 17.39
C LEU A 382 -1.82 -14.46 18.37
N PRO A 383 -0.59 -14.81 18.75
CA PRO A 383 0.37 -13.87 19.36
C PRO A 383 0.51 -12.60 18.54
N SER A 384 0.74 -11.45 19.19
CA SER A 384 0.76 -10.12 18.52
C SER A 384 1.79 -10.05 17.40
N VAL A 385 2.94 -10.71 17.54
CA VAL A 385 3.99 -10.78 16.53
C VAL A 385 3.53 -11.45 15.23
N PHE A 386 2.48 -12.26 15.26
CA PHE A 386 1.91 -12.93 14.10
C PHE A 386 0.65 -12.26 13.54
N LYS A 387 0.17 -11.18 14.18
CA LYS A 387 -1.01 -10.43 13.73
C LYS A 387 -0.64 -9.48 12.61
N GLY A 388 -0.83 -9.94 11.39
CA GLY A 388 -0.53 -9.22 10.17
C GLY A 388 -0.92 -10.06 8.96
N GLY A 389 -0.90 -9.50 7.76
CA GLY A 389 -0.98 -10.29 6.53
C GLY A 389 0.26 -11.16 6.36
N ALA A 390 0.15 -12.27 5.66
CA ALA A 390 1.28 -13.17 5.40
C ALA A 390 2.52 -12.43 4.84
N HIS A 391 2.29 -11.41 4.03
CA HIS A 391 3.13 -10.24 3.81
C HIS A 391 2.23 -9.02 3.55
N ASP A 392 2.79 -7.82 3.44
CA ASP A 392 2.04 -6.56 3.36
C ASP A 392 1.04 -6.47 2.18
N GLY A 393 1.28 -7.17 1.06
CA GLY A 393 0.35 -7.20 -0.08
C GLY A 393 -0.91 -8.05 0.15
N PHE A 394 -0.94 -8.97 1.13
CA PHE A 394 -2.13 -9.82 1.38
C PHE A 394 -3.32 -9.02 1.91
N HIS A 395 -3.08 -8.05 2.78
CA HIS A 395 -4.14 -7.20 3.31
C HIS A 395 -4.89 -6.45 2.21
N GLU A 396 -4.13 -5.81 1.31
CA GLU A 396 -4.69 -5.07 0.18
C GLU A 396 -5.39 -6.01 -0.81
N ALA A 397 -4.79 -7.17 -1.09
CA ALA A 397 -5.34 -8.14 -2.04
C ALA A 397 -6.71 -8.69 -1.61
N ILE A 398 -6.97 -8.84 -0.31
CA ILE A 398 -8.26 -9.35 0.19
C ILE A 398 -9.37 -8.34 -0.05
N GLY A 399 -9.19 -7.08 0.32
CA GLY A 399 -10.17 -6.02 0.10
C GLY A 399 -10.56 -5.92 -1.38
N ASP A 400 -9.57 -5.90 -2.25
CA ASP A 400 -9.75 -5.84 -3.70
C ASP A 400 -10.41 -7.12 -4.26
N THR A 401 -10.10 -8.31 -3.71
CA THR A 401 -10.76 -9.57 -4.10
C THR A 401 -12.27 -9.52 -3.86
N ILE A 402 -12.69 -8.92 -2.74
CA ILE A 402 -14.11 -8.73 -2.43
C ILE A 402 -14.75 -7.76 -3.42
N GLN A 403 -14.07 -6.67 -3.78
CA GLN A 403 -14.56 -5.73 -4.79
C GLN A 403 -14.76 -6.40 -6.16
N LEU A 404 -13.86 -7.31 -6.59
CA LEU A 404 -14.04 -8.07 -7.82
C LEU A 404 -15.33 -8.92 -7.81
N SER A 405 -15.78 -9.35 -6.64
CA SER A 405 -17.01 -10.11 -6.44
C SER A 405 -18.29 -9.24 -6.36
N MET A 406 -18.16 -7.91 -6.40
CA MET A 406 -19.29 -6.99 -6.49
C MET A 406 -19.83 -6.92 -7.94
N THR A 407 -20.22 -8.06 -8.47
CA THR A 407 -20.75 -8.20 -9.84
C THR A 407 -22.13 -7.56 -9.98
N PRO A 408 -22.62 -7.28 -11.21
CA PRO A 408 -23.99 -6.86 -11.45
C PRO A 408 -25.03 -7.76 -10.76
N ALA A 409 -24.85 -9.08 -10.76
CA ALA A 409 -25.72 -10.02 -10.08
C ALA A 409 -25.76 -9.80 -8.54
N TYR A 410 -24.62 -9.50 -7.93
CA TYR A 410 -24.57 -9.10 -6.52
C TYR A 410 -25.34 -7.81 -6.27
N LEU A 411 -25.10 -6.77 -7.08
CA LEU A 411 -25.77 -5.47 -6.96
C LEU A 411 -27.30 -5.58 -7.18
N GLN A 412 -27.72 -6.41 -8.15
CA GLN A 412 -29.13 -6.75 -8.34
C GLN A 412 -29.74 -7.43 -7.13
N SER A 413 -29.03 -8.37 -6.50
CA SER A 413 -29.49 -9.04 -5.28
C SER A 413 -29.71 -8.08 -4.10
N LYS A 414 -29.09 -6.88 -4.15
CA LYS A 414 -29.27 -5.80 -3.18
C LYS A 414 -30.34 -4.80 -3.59
N GLY A 415 -31.00 -5.02 -4.73
CA GLY A 415 -32.00 -4.11 -5.27
C GLY A 415 -31.43 -2.78 -5.80
N LEU A 416 -30.12 -2.76 -6.07
CA LEU A 416 -29.41 -1.57 -6.58
C LEU A 416 -29.36 -1.50 -8.11
N MET A 417 -29.64 -2.61 -8.77
CA MET A 417 -29.72 -2.69 -10.23
C MET A 417 -31.05 -3.32 -10.65
N GLY A 418 -31.56 -2.89 -11.80
CA GLY A 418 -32.68 -3.51 -12.50
C GLY A 418 -32.28 -4.78 -13.27
N GLU A 419 -32.95 -5.02 -14.40
CA GLU A 419 -32.61 -6.12 -15.29
C GLU A 419 -31.18 -5.95 -15.83
N ILE A 420 -30.37 -6.99 -15.72
CA ILE A 420 -28.97 -6.95 -16.15
C ILE A 420 -28.97 -7.15 -17.67
N THR A 421 -28.71 -6.09 -18.40
CA THR A 421 -28.40 -6.15 -19.84
C THR A 421 -26.90 -6.37 -20.02
N GLU A 422 -26.42 -7.58 -19.75
CA GLU A 422 -25.03 -7.95 -19.99
C GLU A 422 -24.87 -8.28 -21.49
N GLY A 423 -24.39 -7.29 -22.25
CA GLY A 423 -23.89 -7.47 -23.59
C GLY A 423 -22.36 -7.40 -23.61
N TYR A 424 -21.76 -7.93 -24.66
CA TYR A 424 -20.32 -7.85 -24.90
C TYR A 424 -19.77 -6.42 -24.73
N GLU A 425 -20.47 -5.42 -25.26
CA GLU A 425 -20.10 -4.00 -25.19
C GLU A 425 -20.02 -3.47 -23.74
N ALA A 426 -20.99 -3.84 -22.89
CA ALA A 426 -20.99 -3.45 -21.48
C ALA A 426 -19.83 -4.11 -20.70
N THR A 427 -19.53 -5.36 -21.03
CA THR A 427 -18.37 -6.08 -20.46
C THR A 427 -17.07 -5.39 -20.83
N ILE A 428 -16.87 -5.03 -22.11
CA ILE A 428 -15.65 -4.33 -22.56
C ILE A 428 -15.52 -2.97 -21.88
N ASN A 429 -16.59 -2.18 -21.78
CA ASN A 429 -16.60 -0.88 -21.09
C ASN A 429 -16.21 -1.03 -19.60
N LYS A 430 -16.82 -1.99 -18.90
CA LYS A 430 -16.50 -2.27 -17.50
C LYS A 430 -15.03 -2.69 -17.32
N GLN A 431 -14.56 -3.61 -18.16
CA GLN A 431 -13.18 -4.08 -18.11
C GLN A 431 -12.18 -3.00 -18.50
N MET A 432 -12.51 -2.12 -19.46
CA MET A 432 -11.66 -0.99 -19.82
C MET A 432 -11.48 -0.03 -18.64
N LYS A 433 -12.58 0.35 -17.96
CA LYS A 433 -12.49 1.21 -16.79
C LYS A 433 -11.60 0.60 -15.70
N LEU A 434 -11.78 -0.69 -15.40
CA LEU A 434 -10.98 -1.39 -14.42
C LEU A 434 -9.51 -1.57 -14.88
N ALA A 435 -9.25 -1.80 -16.16
CA ALA A 435 -7.89 -1.92 -16.71
C ALA A 435 -7.12 -0.61 -16.65
N LEU A 436 -7.77 0.54 -16.92
CA LEU A 436 -7.16 1.86 -16.77
C LEU A 436 -6.75 2.15 -15.31
N GLU A 437 -7.37 1.52 -14.33
CA GLU A 437 -6.99 1.55 -12.92
C GLU A 437 -5.93 0.49 -12.61
N LYS A 438 -6.27 -0.79 -12.75
CA LYS A 438 -5.49 -1.92 -12.22
C LYS A 438 -4.31 -2.32 -13.12
N ILE A 439 -4.49 -2.39 -14.43
CA ILE A 439 -3.40 -2.78 -15.35
C ILE A 439 -2.41 -1.62 -15.54
N ALA A 440 -2.90 -0.39 -15.71
CA ALA A 440 -2.05 0.80 -15.84
C ALA A 440 -1.13 1.01 -14.63
N PHE A 441 -1.58 0.61 -13.43
CA PHE A 441 -0.83 0.76 -12.19
C PHE A 441 0.39 -0.19 -12.07
N LEU A 442 0.32 -1.39 -12.64
CA LEU A 442 1.29 -2.45 -12.39
C LEU A 442 2.76 -2.03 -12.60
N PRO A 443 3.14 -1.38 -13.72
CA PRO A 443 4.53 -0.97 -13.91
C PRO A 443 4.97 0.12 -12.92
N PHE A 444 4.09 1.03 -12.52
CA PHE A 444 4.41 2.04 -11.53
C PHE A 444 4.59 1.43 -10.14
N GLY A 445 3.68 0.53 -9.73
CA GLY A 445 3.77 -0.19 -8.47
C GLY A 445 5.07 -0.97 -8.32
N LYS A 446 5.57 -1.53 -9.45
CA LYS A 446 6.84 -2.23 -9.50
C LYS A 446 8.05 -1.29 -9.46
N MET A 447 8.07 -0.26 -10.32
CA MET A 447 9.31 0.47 -10.59
C MET A 447 9.73 1.44 -9.49
N ILE A 448 8.79 1.94 -8.67
CA ILE A 448 9.10 2.94 -7.64
C ILE A 448 10.03 2.37 -6.56
N ASP A 449 9.81 1.13 -6.13
CA ASP A 449 10.72 0.47 -5.19
C ASP A 449 11.97 -0.08 -5.88
N GLU A 450 11.90 -0.49 -7.13
CA GLU A 450 13.09 -0.85 -7.88
C GLU A 450 14.05 0.35 -8.00
N TRP A 451 13.52 1.56 -8.21
CA TRP A 451 14.31 2.79 -8.14
C TRP A 451 14.92 2.99 -6.75
N ARG A 452 14.12 2.85 -5.68
CA ARG A 452 14.62 3.00 -4.30
C ARG A 452 15.69 1.97 -3.95
N TRP A 453 15.50 0.70 -4.32
CA TRP A 453 16.51 -0.34 -4.08
C TRP A 453 17.82 -0.05 -4.80
N LYS A 454 17.76 0.43 -6.05
CA LYS A 454 18.97 0.84 -6.79
C LYS A 454 19.66 2.05 -6.15
N VAL A 455 18.91 2.97 -5.58
CA VAL A 455 19.44 4.08 -4.79
C VAL A 455 20.07 3.59 -3.48
N PHE A 456 19.39 2.71 -2.75
CA PHE A 456 19.89 2.16 -1.49
C PHE A 456 21.14 1.30 -1.65
N THR A 457 21.27 0.60 -2.76
CA THR A 457 22.49 -0.18 -3.09
C THR A 457 23.61 0.67 -3.67
N GLY A 458 23.35 1.92 -4.06
CA GLY A 458 24.30 2.79 -4.76
C GLY A 458 24.43 2.49 -6.25
N GLU A 459 23.60 1.61 -6.85
CA GLU A 459 23.56 1.38 -8.30
C GLU A 459 23.11 2.66 -9.05
N ILE A 460 22.19 3.44 -8.46
CA ILE A 460 21.87 4.81 -8.88
C ILE A 460 22.53 5.75 -7.87
N ALA A 461 23.58 6.43 -8.31
CA ALA A 461 24.29 7.39 -7.49
C ALA A 461 23.47 8.68 -7.25
N PRO A 462 23.77 9.45 -6.19
CA PRO A 462 23.03 10.69 -5.90
C PRO A 462 22.95 11.68 -7.05
N GLU A 463 23.97 11.77 -7.89
CA GLU A 463 24.03 12.60 -9.10
C GLU A 463 23.13 12.12 -10.24
N ASP A 464 22.58 10.91 -10.16
CA ASP A 464 21.75 10.28 -11.20
C ASP A 464 20.32 9.96 -10.72
N TYR A 465 19.89 10.45 -9.56
CA TYR A 465 18.57 10.12 -8.98
C TYR A 465 17.42 10.40 -9.93
N ASN A 466 17.42 11.56 -10.57
CA ASN A 466 16.33 11.96 -11.45
C ASN A 466 16.41 11.28 -12.83
N ALA A 467 17.61 11.12 -13.38
CA ALA A 467 17.85 10.38 -14.62
C ALA A 467 17.46 8.91 -14.47
N GLY A 468 17.87 8.26 -13.36
CA GLY A 468 17.50 6.89 -13.05
C GLY A 468 15.99 6.70 -12.87
N TRP A 469 15.31 7.68 -12.26
CA TRP A 469 13.85 7.69 -12.16
C TRP A 469 13.19 7.67 -13.54
N TRP A 470 13.55 8.58 -14.43
CA TRP A 470 12.93 8.68 -15.75
C TRP A 470 13.31 7.52 -16.67
N HIS A 471 14.51 6.96 -16.53
CA HIS A 471 14.89 5.74 -17.23
C HIS A 471 13.95 4.56 -16.87
N LEU A 472 13.66 4.34 -15.59
CA LEU A 472 12.74 3.28 -15.18
C LEU A 472 11.28 3.57 -15.58
N ARG A 473 10.87 4.85 -15.57
CA ARG A 473 9.55 5.27 -16.06
C ARG A 473 9.36 4.94 -17.53
N GLU A 474 10.35 5.21 -18.35
CA GLU A 474 10.33 4.86 -19.77
C GLU A 474 10.36 3.34 -19.94
N GLN A 475 11.28 2.65 -19.27
CA GLN A 475 11.45 1.21 -19.38
C GLN A 475 10.19 0.41 -19.04
N TYR A 476 9.52 0.74 -17.93
CA TYR A 476 8.37 -0.02 -17.43
C TYR A 476 7.02 0.52 -17.88
N GLN A 477 6.87 1.84 -17.93
CA GLN A 477 5.56 2.45 -18.23
C GLN A 477 5.44 2.97 -19.67
N GLY A 478 6.53 3.06 -20.44
CA GLY A 478 6.47 3.68 -21.76
C GLY A 478 6.03 5.14 -21.72
N ILE A 479 6.43 5.86 -20.68
CA ILE A 479 6.10 7.27 -20.51
C ILE A 479 7.36 8.11 -20.39
N ALA A 480 7.32 9.35 -20.87
CA ALA A 480 8.42 10.28 -20.80
C ALA A 480 8.03 11.58 -20.07
N ALA A 481 9.03 12.27 -19.54
CA ALA A 481 8.85 13.62 -19.06
C ALA A 481 8.41 14.53 -20.23
N PRO A 482 7.36 15.34 -20.05
CA PRO A 482 6.86 16.19 -21.13
C PRO A 482 7.82 17.36 -21.48
N VAL A 483 8.76 17.64 -20.61
CA VAL A 483 9.81 18.66 -20.75
C VAL A 483 11.13 18.13 -20.23
N ALA A 484 12.25 18.74 -20.63
CA ALA A 484 13.57 18.35 -20.15
C ALA A 484 13.65 18.39 -18.62
N ARG A 485 14.18 17.33 -18.04
CA ARG A 485 14.42 17.19 -16.59
C ARG A 485 15.89 16.94 -16.34
N THR A 486 16.45 17.62 -15.38
CA THR A 486 17.86 17.54 -14.97
C THR A 486 17.98 17.07 -13.53
N GLU A 487 19.18 16.93 -13.01
CA GLU A 487 19.43 16.58 -11.61
C GLU A 487 19.17 17.74 -10.61
N GLU A 488 18.81 18.93 -11.09
CA GLU A 488 18.24 20.00 -10.25
C GLU A 488 16.82 19.66 -9.78
N HIS A 489 16.18 18.69 -10.44
CA HIS A 489 14.87 18.19 -10.08
C HIS A 489 15.00 16.93 -9.21
N PHE A 490 13.90 16.61 -8.52
CA PHE A 490 13.78 15.37 -7.74
C PHE A 490 12.38 14.79 -7.90
N ASP A 491 12.05 14.33 -9.12
CA ASP A 491 10.68 13.94 -9.49
C ASP A 491 10.15 12.72 -8.73
N ALA A 492 11.02 11.80 -8.32
CA ALA A 492 10.67 10.70 -7.43
C ALA A 492 10.11 11.21 -6.09
N GLY A 493 10.72 12.25 -5.54
CA GLY A 493 10.30 12.86 -4.26
C GLY A 493 8.91 13.50 -4.33
N ALA A 494 8.41 13.87 -5.51
CA ALA A 494 7.07 14.42 -5.67
C ALA A 494 5.94 13.39 -5.44
N LYS A 495 6.26 12.12 -5.15
CA LYS A 495 5.33 11.08 -4.70
C LYS A 495 5.50 10.85 -3.20
N TYR A 496 4.42 11.01 -2.42
CA TYR A 496 4.41 10.91 -0.95
C TYR A 496 5.24 9.74 -0.39
N HIS A 497 5.12 8.56 -0.98
CA HIS A 497 5.78 7.34 -0.51
C HIS A 497 7.31 7.41 -0.52
N VAL A 498 7.90 8.37 -1.24
CA VAL A 498 9.36 8.60 -1.24
C VAL A 498 9.76 9.42 -0.02
N PRO A 499 9.29 10.67 0.21
CA PRO A 499 9.62 11.41 1.41
C PRO A 499 8.99 10.82 2.69
N GLY A 500 7.84 10.17 2.60
CA GLY A 500 7.20 9.45 3.71
C GLY A 500 7.75 8.04 3.96
N ASN A 501 8.77 7.65 3.24
CA ASN A 501 9.53 6.40 3.41
C ASN A 501 8.66 5.14 3.53
N THR A 502 7.60 5.05 2.72
CA THR A 502 6.64 3.94 2.74
C THR A 502 6.94 2.96 1.61
N PRO A 503 7.24 1.67 1.86
CA PRO A 503 7.40 0.64 0.83
C PRO A 503 6.18 0.56 -0.08
N TYR A 504 6.39 0.31 -1.38
CA TYR A 504 5.36 0.44 -2.41
C TYR A 504 5.08 -0.84 -3.19
N THR A 505 6.03 -1.77 -3.24
CA THR A 505 5.91 -3.04 -3.97
C THR A 505 4.69 -3.86 -3.52
N ARG A 506 4.22 -3.68 -2.27
CA ARG A 506 2.99 -4.28 -1.75
C ARG A 506 1.80 -4.09 -2.69
N TYR A 507 1.66 -2.91 -3.30
CA TYR A 507 0.55 -2.61 -4.20
C TYR A 507 0.69 -3.32 -5.56
N PHE A 508 1.93 -3.47 -6.06
CA PHE A 508 2.17 -4.30 -7.25
C PHE A 508 1.78 -5.76 -7.00
N LEU A 509 2.19 -6.30 -5.87
CA LEU A 509 1.89 -7.68 -5.50
C LEU A 509 0.40 -7.88 -5.22
N SER A 510 -0.23 -6.94 -4.51
CA SER A 510 -1.66 -7.04 -4.18
C SER A 510 -2.53 -7.02 -5.43
N PHE A 511 -2.21 -6.18 -6.42
CA PHE A 511 -2.95 -6.12 -7.67
C PHE A 511 -2.83 -7.39 -8.50
N ILE A 512 -1.74 -8.14 -8.35
CA ILE A 512 -1.61 -9.48 -8.94
C ILE A 512 -2.39 -10.52 -8.13
N MET A 513 -2.19 -10.53 -6.81
CA MET A 513 -2.76 -11.55 -5.93
C MET A 513 -4.29 -11.46 -5.85
N GLN A 514 -4.90 -10.27 -5.93
CA GLN A 514 -6.35 -10.14 -5.89
C GLN A 514 -7.04 -10.99 -6.97
N PHE A 515 -6.50 -11.02 -8.18
CA PHE A 515 -7.06 -11.84 -9.25
C PHE A 515 -6.79 -13.33 -9.05
N GLN A 516 -5.63 -13.69 -8.50
CA GLN A 516 -5.28 -15.07 -8.18
C GLN A 516 -6.18 -15.60 -7.05
N PHE A 517 -6.41 -14.80 -6.00
CA PHE A 517 -7.34 -15.13 -4.91
C PHE A 517 -8.78 -15.23 -5.44
N HIS A 518 -9.22 -14.25 -6.22
CA HIS A 518 -10.55 -14.27 -6.81
C HIS A 518 -10.79 -15.52 -7.64
N LYS A 519 -9.84 -15.88 -8.53
CA LYS A 519 -9.92 -17.12 -9.31
C LYS A 519 -10.05 -18.36 -8.44
N ALA A 520 -9.17 -18.51 -7.44
CA ALA A 520 -9.17 -19.67 -6.56
C ALA A 520 -10.46 -19.79 -5.71
N LEU A 521 -11.01 -18.66 -5.30
CA LEU A 521 -12.28 -18.62 -4.55
C LEU A 521 -13.48 -18.89 -5.47
N CYS A 522 -13.44 -18.45 -6.71
CA CYS A 522 -14.45 -18.77 -7.74
C CYS A 522 -14.43 -20.26 -8.10
N ASP A 523 -13.25 -20.85 -8.23
CA ASP A 523 -13.10 -22.30 -8.43
C ASP A 523 -13.69 -23.08 -7.23
N ALA A 524 -13.42 -22.63 -5.99
CA ALA A 524 -14.00 -23.21 -4.78
C ALA A 524 -15.53 -23.02 -4.70
N ALA A 525 -16.04 -21.93 -5.27
CA ALA A 525 -17.48 -21.69 -5.38
C ALA A 525 -18.17 -22.52 -6.47
N GLY A 526 -17.39 -23.25 -7.28
CA GLY A 526 -17.91 -24.05 -8.40
C GLY A 526 -18.33 -23.21 -9.61
N HIS A 527 -17.79 -21.99 -9.76
CA HIS A 527 -18.08 -21.14 -10.90
C HIS A 527 -17.45 -21.72 -12.18
N GLY A 528 -18.27 -21.94 -13.22
CA GLY A 528 -17.83 -22.52 -14.51
C GLY A 528 -17.87 -21.54 -15.67
N GLY A 529 -18.17 -20.25 -15.42
CA GLY A 529 -18.23 -19.19 -16.41
C GLY A 529 -16.97 -18.34 -16.47
N PRO A 530 -17.01 -17.22 -17.25
CA PRO A 530 -15.93 -16.25 -17.28
C PRO A 530 -15.62 -15.67 -15.89
N LEU A 531 -14.32 -15.50 -15.59
CA LEU A 531 -13.89 -15.10 -14.25
C LEU A 531 -14.47 -13.74 -13.80
N HIS A 532 -14.63 -12.79 -14.72
CA HIS A 532 -15.19 -11.46 -14.44
C HIS A 532 -16.70 -11.44 -14.10
N GLU A 533 -17.41 -12.54 -14.31
CA GLU A 533 -18.80 -12.73 -13.93
C GLU A 533 -18.97 -13.41 -12.56
N CYS A 534 -17.88 -13.93 -12.01
CA CYS A 534 -17.91 -14.66 -10.75
C CYS A 534 -18.14 -13.72 -9.56
N SER A 535 -19.05 -14.14 -8.68
CA SER A 535 -19.17 -13.59 -7.33
C SER A 535 -19.12 -14.72 -6.31
N ILE A 536 -18.29 -14.56 -5.29
CA ILE A 536 -18.24 -15.49 -4.17
C ILE A 536 -19.31 -15.20 -3.11
N TYR A 537 -20.13 -14.16 -3.29
CA TYR A 537 -21.20 -13.82 -2.37
C TYR A 537 -22.10 -15.04 -2.08
N ASN A 538 -22.42 -15.24 -0.80
CA ASN A 538 -23.24 -16.35 -0.31
C ASN A 538 -22.64 -17.76 -0.54
N ASN A 539 -21.33 -17.88 -0.72
CA ASN A 539 -20.64 -19.16 -0.93
C ASN A 539 -19.76 -19.53 0.28
N LYS A 540 -20.21 -20.53 1.06
CA LYS A 540 -19.52 -20.97 2.28
C LYS A 540 -18.17 -21.64 2.01
N ALA A 541 -18.04 -22.38 0.91
CA ALA A 541 -16.79 -23.06 0.57
C ALA A 541 -15.68 -22.04 0.22
N ALA A 542 -16.01 -21.00 -0.54
CA ALA A 542 -15.10 -19.88 -0.78
C ALA A 542 -14.74 -19.15 0.52
N GLY A 543 -15.75 -18.93 1.40
CA GLY A 543 -15.54 -18.28 2.69
C GLY A 543 -14.64 -19.07 3.63
N GLU A 544 -14.80 -20.40 3.72
CA GLU A 544 -13.95 -21.29 4.51
C GLU A 544 -12.49 -21.23 4.01
N LYS A 545 -12.29 -21.31 2.71
CA LYS A 545 -10.97 -21.25 2.09
C LYS A 545 -10.27 -19.91 2.36
N LEU A 546 -10.98 -18.80 2.20
CA LEU A 546 -10.49 -17.48 2.51
C LEU A 546 -10.18 -17.34 4.01
N GLY A 547 -11.10 -17.76 4.87
CA GLY A 547 -10.96 -17.67 6.32
C GLY A 547 -9.78 -18.49 6.86
N ASN A 548 -9.55 -19.68 6.33
CA ASN A 548 -8.42 -20.54 6.72
C ASN A 548 -7.08 -19.85 6.40
N MET A 549 -6.96 -19.18 5.26
CA MET A 549 -5.76 -18.41 4.92
C MET A 549 -5.60 -17.21 5.87
N MET A 550 -6.65 -16.43 6.09
CA MET A 550 -6.60 -15.22 6.92
C MET A 550 -6.26 -15.55 8.39
N ALA A 551 -6.76 -16.68 8.91
CA ALA A 551 -6.46 -17.12 10.28
C ALA A 551 -4.98 -17.46 10.53
N MET A 552 -4.19 -17.65 9.47
CA MET A 552 -2.75 -17.92 9.60
C MET A 552 -1.96 -16.67 9.98
N GLY A 553 -2.48 -15.45 9.68
CA GLY A 553 -1.72 -14.22 9.81
C GLY A 553 -0.35 -14.33 9.12
N GLN A 554 0.71 -13.94 9.82
CA GLN A 554 2.11 -14.13 9.38
C GLN A 554 2.86 -15.19 10.21
N SER A 555 2.13 -16.09 10.88
CA SER A 555 2.71 -17.16 11.70
C SER A 555 3.51 -18.19 10.89
N LYS A 556 3.32 -18.21 9.58
CA LYS A 556 4.07 -19.01 8.61
C LYS A 556 4.55 -18.14 7.46
N PRO A 557 5.57 -18.58 6.70
CA PRO A 557 5.95 -17.91 5.46
C PRO A 557 4.77 -17.76 4.48
N TRP A 558 4.74 -16.65 3.73
CA TRP A 558 3.62 -16.36 2.82
C TRP A 558 3.29 -17.45 1.79
N PRO A 559 4.25 -18.31 1.32
CA PRO A 559 3.88 -19.41 0.40
C PRO A 559 2.90 -20.41 1.01
N ASP A 560 2.89 -20.59 2.34
CA ASP A 560 1.93 -21.46 3.02
C ASP A 560 0.52 -20.86 3.01
N ALA A 561 0.41 -19.54 3.21
CA ALA A 561 -0.85 -18.82 3.11
C ALA A 561 -1.37 -18.80 1.65
N MET A 562 -0.48 -18.63 0.68
CA MET A 562 -0.81 -18.71 -0.73
C MET A 562 -1.34 -20.10 -1.10
N GLU A 563 -0.68 -21.17 -0.62
CA GLU A 563 -1.13 -22.55 -0.83
C GLU A 563 -2.51 -22.81 -0.21
N ALA A 564 -2.77 -22.27 0.98
CA ALA A 564 -4.07 -22.42 1.66
C ALA A 564 -5.22 -21.84 0.83
N ILE A 565 -5.03 -20.67 0.19
CA ILE A 565 -6.10 -20.04 -0.60
C ILE A 565 -6.07 -20.46 -2.07
N THR A 566 -4.92 -20.75 -2.68
CA THR A 566 -4.84 -21.00 -4.13
C THR A 566 -4.49 -22.44 -4.50
N GLY A 567 -3.96 -23.22 -3.56
CA GLY A 567 -3.34 -24.52 -3.84
C GLY A 567 -1.96 -24.43 -4.49
N GLN A 568 -1.38 -23.21 -4.61
CA GLN A 568 -0.07 -22.96 -5.18
C GLN A 568 0.79 -22.20 -4.17
N ARG A 569 2.10 -22.44 -4.18
CA ARG A 569 3.05 -21.80 -3.27
C ARG A 569 3.73 -20.56 -3.87
N SER A 570 3.26 -20.08 -5.02
CA SER A 570 3.84 -18.95 -5.75
C SER A 570 2.76 -17.98 -6.20
N MET A 571 3.10 -16.69 -6.28
CA MET A 571 2.27 -15.68 -6.93
C MET A 571 2.21 -15.96 -8.44
N ASP A 572 1.08 -15.62 -9.08
CA ASP A 572 0.87 -15.87 -10.51
C ASP A 572 -0.01 -14.78 -11.13
N GLY A 573 0.54 -14.06 -12.11
CA GLY A 573 -0.16 -13.00 -12.84
C GLY A 573 -1.14 -13.49 -13.90
N ARG A 574 -1.19 -14.79 -14.21
CA ARG A 574 -2.07 -15.33 -15.28
C ARG A 574 -3.56 -15.13 -15.01
N ALA A 575 -3.97 -15.10 -13.73
CA ALA A 575 -5.35 -14.83 -13.37
C ALA A 575 -5.86 -13.45 -13.83
N ILE A 576 -4.96 -12.47 -13.97
CA ILE A 576 -5.27 -11.15 -14.57
C ILE A 576 -5.66 -11.33 -16.04
N ILE A 577 -4.89 -12.12 -16.78
CA ILE A 577 -5.14 -12.38 -18.20
C ILE A 577 -6.49 -13.10 -18.38
N ASP A 578 -6.80 -14.08 -17.52
CA ASP A 578 -8.08 -14.79 -17.53
C ASP A 578 -9.26 -13.84 -17.27
N TYR A 579 -9.11 -12.94 -16.29
CA TYR A 579 -10.14 -11.96 -15.93
C TYR A 579 -10.43 -10.97 -17.06
N PHE A 580 -9.38 -10.44 -17.67
CA PHE A 580 -9.46 -9.46 -18.75
C PHE A 580 -9.46 -10.06 -20.15
N ALA A 581 -9.68 -11.38 -20.31
CA ALA A 581 -9.64 -12.04 -21.61
C ALA A 581 -10.51 -11.39 -22.69
N PRO A 582 -11.78 -10.98 -22.42
CA PRO A 582 -12.59 -10.24 -23.40
C PRO A 582 -11.94 -8.93 -23.84
N LEU A 583 -11.50 -8.11 -22.88
CA LEU A 583 -10.86 -6.82 -23.18
C LEU A 583 -9.53 -7.01 -23.92
N ASN A 584 -8.73 -7.99 -23.50
CA ASN A 584 -7.44 -8.26 -24.15
C ASN A 584 -7.62 -8.61 -25.64
N SER A 585 -8.58 -9.47 -25.95
CA SER A 585 -8.92 -9.80 -27.35
C SER A 585 -9.40 -8.55 -28.11
N TRP A 586 -10.25 -7.75 -27.51
CA TRP A 586 -10.74 -6.51 -28.10
C TRP A 586 -9.59 -5.51 -28.34
N LEU A 587 -8.68 -5.33 -27.37
CA LEU A 587 -7.50 -4.45 -27.52
C LEU A 587 -6.61 -4.91 -28.68
N GLN A 588 -6.34 -6.21 -28.79
CA GLN A 588 -5.57 -6.78 -29.88
C GLN A 588 -6.22 -6.48 -31.25
N GLU A 589 -7.54 -6.57 -31.36
CA GLU A 589 -8.27 -6.19 -32.57
C GLU A 589 -8.13 -4.69 -32.87
N GLN A 590 -8.29 -3.82 -31.85
CA GLN A 590 -8.16 -2.37 -32.02
C GLN A 590 -6.74 -1.94 -32.40
N ASN A 591 -5.74 -2.70 -31.99
CA ASN A 591 -4.33 -2.38 -32.23
C ASN A 591 -3.79 -2.99 -33.54
N GLN A 592 -4.60 -3.74 -34.30
CA GLN A 592 -4.17 -4.30 -35.57
C GLN A 592 -3.62 -3.21 -36.51
N GLY A 593 -2.42 -3.43 -37.02
CA GLY A 593 -1.73 -2.51 -37.93
C GLY A 593 -1.08 -1.30 -37.23
N ARG A 594 -1.13 -1.20 -35.91
CA ARG A 594 -0.39 -0.19 -35.13
C ARG A 594 1.02 -0.69 -34.76
N SER A 595 1.95 0.25 -34.65
CA SER A 595 3.25 -0.03 -34.01
C SER A 595 3.08 0.15 -32.49
N CYS A 596 2.99 -0.96 -31.76
CA CYS A 596 2.89 -0.96 -30.30
C CYS A 596 4.31 -1.08 -29.71
N GLY A 597 4.47 -0.62 -28.45
CA GLY A 597 5.77 -0.48 -27.79
C GLY A 597 6.31 0.96 -27.90
N TRP A 598 7.48 1.22 -27.30
CA TRP A 598 8.10 2.55 -27.20
C TRP A 598 9.62 2.48 -27.29
#